data_92b52bd1245134ced46f9701fb934b56
#
_entry.id   92b52bd1245134ced46f9701fb934b56
#
_cell.length_a   1.000
_cell.length_b   1.000
_cell.length_c   1.000
_cell.angle_alpha   90.00
_cell.angle_beta   90.00
_cell.angle_gamma   90.00
#
_symmetry.space_group_name_H-M   'P 1'
#
loop_
_entity.id
_entity.type
_entity.pdbx_description
1 polymer ?
#
loop_
_entity_poly.entity_id
_entity_poly.type
_entity_poly.pdbx_seq_one_letter_code
_entity_poly.pdbx_strand_id
1 'polypeptide(L)'
;MIRKKLLKFTAITFLGVMSTGITAFAETGEFNFSIPAGKDEWSSILEKADSEQNWYATPTFYALKEDDYVRLTVYSADKKTAYTTLKANDTKRYVVPYSSSKPAKATKKYVLRGRCPADKTSGGVTMSGRWTP
;
A
#
# COMPACT_ATOMS: atom_id res chain seq x y z
N MET A 1 11.83 -11.05 -44.91
CA MET A 1 10.38 -10.80 -44.89
C MET A 1 9.63 -11.78 -43.97
N ILE A 2 9.86 -13.06 -44.09
CA ILE A 2 9.24 -14.08 -43.23
C ILE A 2 9.60 -13.86 -41.75
N ARG A 3 10.82 -13.47 -41.45
CA ARG A 3 11.28 -13.18 -40.08
C ARG A 3 10.52 -12.03 -39.41
N LYS A 4 10.17 -10.99 -40.14
CA LYS A 4 9.42 -9.87 -39.60
C LYS A 4 7.98 -10.25 -39.26
N LYS A 5 7.37 -11.11 -40.04
CA LYS A 5 6.02 -11.63 -39.79
C LYS A 5 5.99 -12.56 -38.56
N LEU A 6 7.00 -13.38 -38.41
CA LEU A 6 7.18 -14.24 -37.25
C LEU A 6 7.36 -13.47 -35.95
N LEU A 7 8.19 -12.43 -36.00
CA LEU A 7 8.40 -11.56 -34.85
C LEU A 7 7.11 -10.84 -34.39
N LYS A 8 6.33 -10.38 -35.35
CA LYS A 8 5.03 -9.75 -35.04
C LYS A 8 4.05 -10.74 -34.42
N PHE A 9 4.01 -11.94 -34.94
CA PHE A 9 3.15 -12.99 -34.41
C PHE A 9 3.55 -13.40 -32.99
N THR A 10 4.86 -13.56 -32.75
CA THR A 10 5.39 -13.88 -31.42
C THR A 10 5.08 -12.78 -30.41
N ALA A 11 5.21 -11.52 -30.80
CA ALA A 11 4.88 -10.40 -29.92
C ALA A 11 3.40 -10.36 -29.53
N ILE A 12 2.51 -10.62 -30.49
CA ILE A 12 1.06 -10.65 -30.24
C ILE A 12 0.70 -11.81 -29.30
N THR A 13 1.25 -12.99 -29.52
CA THR A 13 1.02 -14.15 -28.65
C THR A 13 1.53 -13.89 -27.23
N PHE A 14 2.67 -13.28 -27.11
CA PHE A 14 3.26 -12.91 -25.82
C PHE A 14 2.37 -11.92 -25.06
N LEU A 15 1.88 -10.89 -25.74
CA LEU A 15 0.95 -9.93 -25.14
C LEU A 15 -0.39 -10.57 -24.72
N GLY A 16 -0.90 -11.48 -25.49
CA GLY A 16 -2.11 -12.23 -25.15
C GLY A 16 -1.94 -13.07 -23.88
N VAL A 17 -0.81 -13.74 -23.72
CA VAL A 17 -0.49 -14.52 -22.53
C VAL A 17 -0.29 -13.61 -21.33
N MET A 18 0.38 -12.47 -21.51
CA MET A 18 0.58 -11.50 -20.44
C MET A 18 -0.75 -10.91 -19.93
N SER A 19 -1.69 -10.64 -20.80
CA SER A 19 -2.98 -10.09 -20.40
C SER A 19 -3.82 -11.05 -19.54
N THR A 20 -3.64 -12.34 -19.67
CA THR A 20 -4.33 -13.33 -18.86
C THR A 20 -3.66 -13.59 -17.52
N GLY A 21 -2.34 -13.35 -17.42
CA GLY A 21 -1.59 -13.58 -16.19
C GLY A 21 -1.43 -12.37 -15.29
N ILE A 22 -1.66 -11.17 -15.82
CA ILE A 22 -1.37 -9.91 -15.12
C ILE A 22 -2.55 -9.42 -14.26
N THR A 23 -3.72 -9.99 -14.43
CA THR A 23 -4.92 -9.57 -13.69
C THR A 23 -4.84 -9.76 -12.17
N ALA A 24 -3.77 -10.38 -11.67
CA ALA A 24 -3.58 -10.68 -10.26
C ALA A 24 -2.63 -9.75 -9.51
N PHE A 25 -2.10 -8.70 -10.16
CA PHE A 25 -1.19 -7.80 -9.48
C PHE A 25 -1.95 -6.67 -8.78
N ALA A 26 -1.82 -6.60 -7.46
CA ALA A 26 -2.30 -5.48 -6.68
C ALA A 26 -1.54 -4.21 -7.04
N GLU A 27 -2.22 -3.08 -7.09
CA GLU A 27 -1.55 -1.80 -7.20
C GLU A 27 -0.64 -1.59 -6.00
N THR A 28 0.57 -1.16 -6.28
CA THR A 28 1.53 -0.73 -5.26
C THR A 28 1.80 0.74 -5.46
N GLY A 29 1.66 1.50 -4.40
CA GLY A 29 1.91 2.93 -4.42
C GLY A 29 2.96 3.34 -3.41
N GLU A 30 3.46 4.54 -3.57
CA GLU A 30 4.37 5.16 -2.63
C GLU A 30 3.59 6.04 -1.65
N PHE A 31 4.09 6.12 -0.42
CA PHE A 31 3.66 7.12 0.54
C PHE A 31 4.85 7.92 1.03
N ASN A 32 4.59 9.18 1.33
CA ASN A 32 5.60 10.08 1.88
C ASN A 32 4.91 10.98 2.89
N PHE A 33 5.10 10.65 4.16
CA PHE A 33 4.43 11.30 5.26
C PHE A 33 5.40 12.18 6.04
N SER A 34 4.98 13.41 6.28
CA SER A 34 5.60 14.32 7.25
C SER A 34 4.49 14.75 8.21
N ILE A 35 4.41 14.05 9.35
CA ILE A 35 3.25 14.10 10.23
C ILE A 35 3.62 14.82 11.52
N PRO A 36 3.05 16.00 11.79
CA PRO A 36 3.17 16.62 13.11
C PRO A 36 2.53 15.77 14.21
N ALA A 37 2.98 15.92 15.43
CA ALA A 37 2.44 15.21 16.58
C ALA A 37 0.92 15.41 16.68
N GLY A 38 0.18 14.30 16.81
CA GLY A 38 -1.28 14.30 16.91
C GLY A 38 -2.02 14.56 15.60
N LYS A 39 -1.33 14.55 14.47
CA LYS A 39 -1.92 14.80 13.15
C LYS A 39 -1.91 13.56 12.27
N ASP A 40 -2.55 13.66 11.11
CA ASP A 40 -2.68 12.62 10.11
C ASP A 40 -2.13 13.07 8.76
N GLU A 41 -1.66 12.11 7.97
CA GLU A 41 -1.35 12.27 6.55
C GLU A 41 -1.99 11.11 5.77
N TRP A 42 -2.31 11.35 4.51
CA TRP A 42 -2.99 10.39 3.65
C TRP A 42 -2.19 10.13 2.39
N SER A 43 -2.11 8.85 2.00
CA SER A 43 -1.53 8.45 0.72
C SER A 43 -2.47 8.74 -0.45
N SER A 44 -1.99 8.50 -1.67
CA SER A 44 -2.86 8.40 -2.84
C SER A 44 -3.78 7.17 -2.73
N ILE A 45 -4.86 7.20 -3.48
CA ILE A 45 -5.83 6.11 -3.55
C ILE A 45 -5.26 5.00 -4.44
N LEU A 46 -5.36 3.75 -3.98
CA LEU A 46 -4.97 2.57 -4.74
C LEU A 46 -6.14 1.60 -4.85
N GLU A 47 -6.24 0.96 -6.01
CA GLU A 47 -7.21 -0.11 -6.22
C GLU A 47 -6.62 -1.46 -5.83
N LYS A 48 -7.41 -2.28 -5.11
CA LYS A 48 -7.05 -3.65 -4.80
C LYS A 48 -7.36 -4.56 -5.98
N ALA A 49 -6.34 -5.20 -6.53
CA ALA A 49 -6.50 -6.01 -7.74
C ALA A 49 -7.00 -7.43 -7.47
N ASP A 50 -6.84 -7.93 -6.27
CA ASP A 50 -7.16 -9.31 -5.90
C ASP A 50 -7.99 -9.41 -4.62
N SER A 51 -8.36 -10.62 -4.25
CA SER A 51 -9.12 -10.92 -3.04
C SER A 51 -8.25 -11.32 -1.84
N GLU A 52 -6.93 -11.17 -1.94
CA GLU A 52 -6.03 -11.49 -0.84
C GLU A 52 -6.38 -10.67 0.41
N GLN A 53 -6.36 -11.32 1.57
CA GLN A 53 -6.74 -10.71 2.84
C GLN A 53 -5.55 -10.23 3.65
N ASN A 54 -4.48 -9.85 3.00
CA ASN A 54 -3.36 -9.13 3.60
C ASN A 54 -3.12 -7.83 2.83
N TRP A 55 -2.67 -6.82 3.55
CA TRP A 55 -2.07 -5.64 2.95
C TRP A 55 -0.62 -5.53 3.40
N TYR A 56 0.16 -4.80 2.66
CA TYR A 56 1.61 -4.74 2.83
C TYR A 56 2.05 -3.30 2.95
N ALA A 57 2.98 -3.06 3.86
CA ALA A 57 3.64 -1.77 3.96
C ALA A 57 5.14 -2.00 4.16
N THR A 58 5.93 -1.32 3.36
CA THR A 58 7.39 -1.41 3.44
C THR A 58 7.96 0.00 3.59
N PRO A 59 8.12 0.50 4.82
CA PRO A 59 8.83 1.74 5.04
C PRO A 59 10.27 1.61 4.58
N THR A 60 10.75 2.57 3.81
CA THR A 60 12.14 2.63 3.33
C THR A 60 12.95 3.68 4.06
N PHE A 61 12.27 4.62 4.70
CA PHE A 61 12.87 5.66 5.50
C PHE A 61 11.91 6.07 6.62
N TYR A 62 12.44 6.33 7.79
CA TYR A 62 11.70 7.02 8.84
C TYR A 62 12.67 7.75 9.80
N ALA A 63 12.21 8.86 10.34
CA ALA A 63 12.87 9.58 11.41
C ALA A 63 11.95 9.53 12.62
N LEU A 64 12.23 8.60 13.52
CA LEU A 64 11.54 8.37 14.77
C LEU A 64 12.53 8.46 15.92
N LYS A 65 12.06 8.89 17.08
CA LYS A 65 12.78 8.68 18.32
C LYS A 65 12.61 7.24 18.79
N GLU A 66 13.50 6.80 19.66
CA GLU A 66 13.41 5.50 20.31
C GLU A 66 12.01 5.33 20.96
N ASP A 67 11.43 4.15 20.81
CA ASP A 67 10.08 3.77 21.28
C ASP A 67 8.91 4.48 20.60
N ASP A 68 9.15 5.36 19.66
CA ASP A 68 8.08 5.97 18.88
C ASP A 68 7.62 5.05 17.74
N TYR A 69 6.43 5.32 17.24
CA TYR A 69 5.84 4.58 16.11
C TYR A 69 4.89 5.47 15.32
N VAL A 70 4.62 5.04 14.09
CA VAL A 70 3.55 5.61 13.26
C VAL A 70 2.43 4.58 13.16
N ARG A 71 1.20 5.00 13.33
CA ARG A 71 0.03 4.16 13.03
C ARG A 71 -0.29 4.29 11.56
N LEU A 72 -0.20 3.18 10.85
CA LEU A 72 -0.64 3.07 9.47
C LEU A 72 -1.96 2.32 9.45
N THR A 73 -2.99 2.95 8.92
CA THR A 73 -4.33 2.38 8.87
C THR A 73 -4.85 2.42 7.45
N VAL A 74 -5.39 1.30 6.98
CA VAL A 74 -6.07 1.24 5.69
C VAL A 74 -7.51 1.71 5.88
N TYR A 75 -7.91 2.66 5.05
CA TYR A 75 -9.25 3.22 4.99
C TYR A 75 -9.87 3.00 3.62
N SER A 76 -11.20 3.02 3.57
CA SER A 76 -11.91 3.20 2.32
C SER A 76 -11.49 4.51 1.63
N ALA A 77 -11.61 4.59 0.30
CA ALA A 77 -11.18 5.75 -0.47
C ALA A 77 -11.87 7.05 -0.03
N ASP A 78 -13.09 6.98 0.49
CA ASP A 78 -13.83 8.12 1.05
C ASP A 78 -13.37 8.51 2.47
N LYS A 79 -12.40 7.81 3.04
CA LYS A 79 -11.83 8.04 4.37
C LYS A 79 -12.81 7.84 5.54
N LYS A 80 -13.92 7.14 5.31
CA LYS A 80 -14.95 6.94 6.31
C LYS A 80 -14.84 5.64 7.09
N THR A 81 -14.34 4.58 6.46
CA THR A 81 -14.26 3.26 7.07
C THR A 81 -12.81 2.84 7.26
N ALA A 82 -12.41 2.66 8.51
CA ALA A 82 -11.13 2.08 8.87
C ALA A 82 -11.21 0.55 8.83
N TYR A 83 -10.18 -0.10 8.28
CA TYR A 83 -10.11 -1.56 8.19
C TYR A 83 -9.19 -2.14 9.25
N THR A 84 -7.89 -1.95 9.11
CA THR A 84 -6.92 -2.44 10.09
C THR A 84 -5.78 -1.46 10.28
N THR A 85 -5.11 -1.55 11.43
CA THR A 85 -4.05 -0.64 11.84
C THR A 85 -2.78 -1.42 12.16
N LEU A 86 -1.65 -0.87 11.74
CA LEU A 86 -0.31 -1.32 12.02
C LEU A 86 0.45 -0.25 12.81
N LYS A 87 1.17 -0.65 13.84
CA LYS A 87 2.20 0.19 14.46
C LYS A 87 3.53 -0.04 13.75
N ALA A 88 3.97 0.93 12.96
CA ALA A 88 5.20 0.84 12.20
C ALA A 88 6.32 1.60 12.88
N ASN A 89 7.44 0.93 13.15
CA ASN A 89 8.61 1.51 13.81
C ASN A 89 9.94 1.02 13.22
N ASP A 90 9.90 0.40 12.06
CA ASP A 90 11.09 -0.19 11.44
C ASP A 90 11.00 -0.14 9.92
N THR A 91 12.14 -0.23 9.25
CA THR A 91 12.26 -0.31 7.79
C THR A 91 12.23 -1.77 7.34
N LYS A 92 11.12 -2.43 7.54
CA LYS A 92 10.90 -3.82 7.12
C LYS A 92 9.58 -3.94 6.36
N ARG A 93 9.41 -5.03 5.64
CA ARG A 93 8.14 -5.34 5.01
C ARG A 93 7.17 -5.88 6.07
N TYR A 94 6.12 -5.13 6.31
CA TYR A 94 5.02 -5.57 7.16
C TYR A 94 3.96 -6.27 6.31
N VAL A 95 3.46 -7.39 6.82
CA VAL A 95 2.34 -8.13 6.25
C VAL A 95 1.22 -8.08 7.27
N VAL A 96 0.11 -7.46 6.92
CA VAL A 96 -0.96 -7.18 7.88
C VAL A 96 -2.27 -7.78 7.38
N PRO A 97 -2.89 -8.69 8.11
CA PRO A 97 -4.17 -9.28 7.70
C PRO A 97 -5.31 -8.27 7.86
N TYR A 98 -6.26 -8.33 6.91
CA TYR A 98 -7.56 -7.71 7.11
C TYR A 98 -8.37 -8.50 8.13
N SER A 99 -9.20 -7.81 8.89
CA SER A 99 -10.10 -8.45 9.84
C SER A 99 -11.18 -9.27 9.11
N SER A 100 -11.54 -10.44 9.66
CA SER A 100 -12.63 -11.25 9.11
C SER A 100 -13.98 -10.54 9.16
N SER A 101 -14.16 -9.60 10.07
CA SER A 101 -15.38 -8.77 10.17
C SER A 101 -15.41 -7.63 9.16
N LYS A 102 -14.26 -7.24 8.61
CA LYS A 102 -14.12 -6.19 7.59
C LYS A 102 -13.14 -6.67 6.52
N PRO A 103 -13.53 -7.63 5.68
CA PRO A 103 -12.65 -8.13 4.63
C PRO A 103 -12.42 -7.09 3.54
N ALA A 104 -11.24 -7.11 2.97
CA ALA A 104 -10.95 -6.33 1.78
C ALA A 104 -11.57 -6.99 0.55
N LYS A 105 -11.90 -6.18 -0.45
CA LYS A 105 -12.52 -6.65 -1.70
C LYS A 105 -11.70 -6.24 -2.90
N ALA A 106 -11.53 -7.18 -3.85
CA ALA A 106 -10.96 -6.88 -5.15
C ALA A 106 -11.77 -5.77 -5.85
N THR A 107 -11.10 -4.98 -6.67
CA THR A 107 -11.63 -3.83 -7.41
C THR A 107 -12.09 -2.65 -6.58
N LYS A 108 -12.07 -2.76 -5.27
CA LYS A 108 -12.36 -1.64 -4.38
C LYS A 108 -11.12 -0.78 -4.16
N LYS A 109 -11.34 0.50 -3.94
CA LYS A 109 -10.27 1.50 -3.73
C LYS A 109 -10.05 1.78 -2.26
N TYR A 110 -8.79 1.92 -1.87
CA TYR A 110 -8.34 2.14 -0.51
C TYR A 110 -7.33 3.27 -0.43
N VAL A 111 -7.15 3.81 0.75
CA VAL A 111 -6.16 4.85 1.05
C VAL A 111 -5.46 4.52 2.35
N LEU A 112 -4.18 4.84 2.47
CA LEU A 112 -3.41 4.64 3.69
C LEU A 112 -3.36 5.93 4.48
N ARG A 113 -3.69 5.87 5.77
CA ARG A 113 -3.49 6.96 6.71
C ARG A 113 -2.26 6.70 7.56
N GLY A 114 -1.37 7.68 7.66
CA GLY A 114 -0.34 7.74 8.68
C GLY A 114 -0.77 8.67 9.81
N ARG A 115 -0.62 8.23 11.05
CA ARG A 115 -0.90 9.05 12.24
C ARG A 115 0.28 9.02 13.20
N CYS A 116 0.68 10.19 13.63
CA CYS A 116 1.67 10.37 14.67
C CYS A 116 0.94 10.63 16.00
N PRO A 117 0.96 9.68 16.97
CA PRO A 117 0.31 9.90 18.24
C PRO A 117 0.96 11.03 19.02
N ALA A 118 0.15 11.90 19.63
CA ALA A 118 0.63 13.08 20.34
C ALA A 118 1.43 12.76 21.61
N ASP A 119 1.19 11.60 22.21
CA ASP A 119 1.83 11.15 23.45
C ASP A 119 3.11 10.34 23.23
N LYS A 120 3.40 9.95 21.97
CA LYS A 120 4.53 9.06 21.65
C LYS A 120 5.65 9.73 20.88
N THR A 121 5.38 10.82 20.19
CA THR A 121 6.39 11.54 19.40
C THR A 121 6.47 12.98 19.83
N SER A 122 7.68 13.48 20.04
CA SER A 122 7.91 14.90 20.29
C SER A 122 8.36 15.58 19.00
N GLY A 123 7.50 16.39 18.40
CA GLY A 123 7.80 17.17 17.21
C GLY A 123 7.45 16.52 15.87
N GLY A 124 6.77 15.37 15.88
CA GLY A 124 6.31 14.73 14.67
C GLY A 124 7.26 13.67 14.12
N VAL A 125 6.90 13.11 12.98
CA VAL A 125 7.58 11.98 12.36
C VAL A 125 7.62 12.16 10.85
N THR A 126 8.69 11.71 10.22
CA THR A 126 8.79 11.59 8.76
C THR A 126 8.96 10.13 8.40
N MET A 127 8.15 9.64 7.50
CA MET A 127 8.19 8.27 7.01
C MET A 127 7.84 8.21 5.53
N SER A 128 8.58 7.43 4.78
CA SER A 128 8.26 7.14 3.37
C SER A 128 8.41 5.66 3.09
N GLY A 129 7.74 5.18 2.05
CA GLY A 129 7.81 3.79 1.67
C GLY A 129 6.80 3.43 0.60
N ARG A 130 6.49 2.15 0.54
CA ARG A 130 5.51 1.58 -0.39
C ARG A 130 4.42 0.84 0.38
N TRP A 131 3.25 0.78 -0.20
CA TRP A 131 2.16 -0.01 0.35
C TRP A 131 1.31 -0.61 -0.77
N THR A 132 0.64 -1.70 -0.44
CA THR A 132 -0.25 -2.44 -1.34
C THR A 132 -1.49 -2.83 -0.56
N PRO A 133 -2.71 -2.41 -0.99
CA PRO A 133 -3.94 -2.76 -0.29
C PRO A 133 -4.31 -4.22 -0.33
#